data_5015b595ca8886cd39f794ae69d65101
#
_entry.id   5015b595ca8886cd39f794ae69d65101
#
_cell.length_a   1.000
_cell.length_b   1.000
_cell.length_c   1.000
_cell.angle_alpha   90.00
_cell.angle_beta   90.00
_cell.angle_gamma   90.00
#
_symmetry.space_group_name_H-M   'P 1'
#
loop_
_entity.id
_entity.type
_entity.pdbx_description
1 polymer ?
#
loop_
_entity_poly.entity_id
_entity_poly.type
_entity_poly.pdbx_seq_one_letter_code
_entity_poly.pdbx_strand_id
1 'polypeptide(L)'
;MKVLIADDDADLLDLMAYALRREGYTVLAAINGQQALQRYEAENPDILLLDVTMPKLNGFEVCRRIRQEAATPIIMLTARDEEEDVVRGLQLGADDYVVKPFSAKQLIARMKAVLRRYRTDGYREPVSQLRVGDLVLDLQSYQVTKDGQLVQLTPLEFRILYMLAMNEGRVIPYSRLVEYAWGYDSGDANLLKTHICHIRKKLGLTTAQPGGVRAVAGVGYSFARA
;
A
#
# COMPACT_ATOMS: atom_id res chain seq x y z
N MET A 1 14.79 -0.55 -12.31
CA MET A 1 13.72 -1.04 -11.43
C MET A 1 12.98 -2.16 -12.13
N LYS A 2 12.73 -3.27 -11.41
CA LYS A 2 12.02 -4.44 -11.90
C LYS A 2 10.52 -4.36 -11.53
N VAL A 3 9.64 -4.52 -12.49
CA VAL A 3 8.19 -4.58 -12.31
C VAL A 3 7.72 -5.98 -12.67
N LEU A 4 7.06 -6.66 -11.75
CA LEU A 4 6.39 -7.93 -12.03
C LEU A 4 4.91 -7.65 -12.32
N ILE A 5 4.45 -8.04 -13.52
CA ILE A 5 3.05 -8.00 -13.90
C ILE A 5 2.52 -9.43 -13.99
N ALA A 6 1.40 -9.68 -13.36
CA ALA A 6 0.71 -10.94 -13.42
C ALA A 6 -0.75 -10.71 -13.85
N ASP A 7 -1.12 -11.29 -14.98
CA ASP A 7 -2.45 -11.24 -15.59
C ASP A 7 -2.58 -12.46 -16.52
N ASP A 8 -3.75 -13.05 -16.64
CA ASP A 8 -3.98 -14.18 -17.57
C ASP A 8 -4.30 -13.73 -19.00
N ASP A 9 -4.59 -12.42 -19.19
CA ASP A 9 -4.75 -11.80 -20.49
C ASP A 9 -3.36 -11.48 -21.10
N ALA A 10 -2.93 -12.30 -22.05
CA ALA A 10 -1.64 -12.17 -22.73
C ALA A 10 -1.51 -10.85 -23.52
N ASP A 11 -2.58 -10.38 -24.14
CA ASP A 11 -2.58 -9.14 -24.93
C ASP A 11 -2.39 -7.93 -24.01
N LEU A 12 -3.06 -7.94 -22.86
CA LEU A 12 -2.88 -6.91 -21.83
C LEU A 12 -1.46 -6.94 -21.24
N LEU A 13 -0.91 -8.13 -20.97
CA LEU A 13 0.47 -8.27 -20.50
C LEU A 13 1.48 -7.68 -21.50
N ASP A 14 1.33 -7.99 -22.79
CA ASP A 14 2.23 -7.49 -23.82
C ASP A 14 2.13 -5.97 -23.97
N LEU A 15 0.91 -5.43 -23.98
CA LEU A 15 0.67 -3.99 -24.04
C LEU A 15 1.30 -3.26 -22.83
N MET A 16 1.08 -3.78 -21.63
CA MET A 16 1.63 -3.19 -20.40
C MET A 16 3.15 -3.33 -20.35
N ALA A 17 3.68 -4.49 -20.70
CA ALA A 17 5.12 -4.72 -20.75
C ALA A 17 5.81 -3.76 -21.74
N TYR A 18 5.22 -3.55 -22.91
CA TYR A 18 5.71 -2.57 -23.88
C TYR A 18 5.72 -1.15 -23.31
N ALA A 19 4.60 -0.71 -22.73
CA ALA A 19 4.48 0.62 -22.16
C ALA A 19 5.47 0.87 -21.01
N LEU A 20 5.64 -0.09 -20.12
CA LEU A 20 6.56 0.02 -18.98
C LEU A 20 8.04 -0.03 -19.41
N ARG A 21 8.39 -0.85 -20.39
CA ARG A 21 9.75 -0.85 -20.95
C ARG A 21 10.11 0.50 -21.58
N ARG A 22 9.17 1.16 -22.24
CA ARG A 22 9.38 2.52 -22.77
C ARG A 22 9.64 3.57 -21.69
N GLU A 23 9.13 3.35 -20.49
CA GLU A 23 9.40 4.18 -19.31
C GLU A 23 10.69 3.80 -18.56
N GLY A 24 11.47 2.82 -19.11
CA GLY A 24 12.76 2.42 -18.56
C GLY A 24 12.68 1.35 -17.46
N TYR A 25 11.56 0.65 -17.31
CA TYR A 25 11.43 -0.46 -16.36
C TYR A 25 11.87 -1.80 -16.98
N THR A 26 12.46 -2.65 -16.16
CA THR A 26 12.64 -4.07 -16.46
C THR A 26 11.35 -4.80 -16.11
N VAL A 27 10.70 -5.45 -17.07
CA VAL A 27 9.40 -6.07 -16.86
C VAL A 27 9.49 -7.58 -16.86
N LEU A 28 8.99 -8.17 -15.79
CA LEU A 28 8.76 -9.60 -15.60
C LEU A 28 7.26 -9.86 -15.79
N ALA A 29 6.89 -10.79 -16.66
CA ALA A 29 5.49 -11.11 -16.93
C ALA A 29 5.15 -12.50 -16.39
N ALA A 30 3.98 -12.68 -15.79
CA ALA A 30 3.45 -13.95 -15.33
C ALA A 30 1.99 -14.10 -15.79
N ILE A 31 1.61 -15.29 -16.28
CA ILE A 31 0.26 -15.57 -16.80
C ILE A 31 -0.65 -16.23 -15.75
N ASN A 32 -0.21 -16.38 -14.54
CA ASN A 32 -0.96 -16.92 -13.40
C ASN A 32 -0.21 -16.64 -12.08
N GLY A 33 -0.92 -16.77 -10.96
CA GLY A 33 -0.36 -16.47 -9.65
C GLY A 33 0.76 -17.40 -9.20
N GLN A 34 0.79 -18.65 -9.64
CA GLN A 34 1.91 -19.56 -9.32
C GLN A 34 3.20 -19.09 -9.99
N GLN A 35 3.13 -18.72 -11.26
CA GLN A 35 4.28 -18.16 -11.98
C GLN A 35 4.70 -16.79 -11.39
N ALA A 36 3.73 -16.00 -10.93
CA ALA A 36 4.02 -14.74 -10.26
C ALA A 36 4.87 -14.95 -9.00
N LEU A 37 4.53 -15.90 -8.14
CA LEU A 37 5.32 -16.21 -6.94
C LEU A 37 6.71 -16.74 -7.30
N GLN A 38 6.83 -17.66 -8.24
CA GLN A 38 8.12 -18.17 -8.69
C GLN A 38 9.06 -17.06 -9.19
N ARG A 39 8.51 -16.13 -10.00
CA ARG A 39 9.28 -14.98 -10.48
C ARG A 39 9.60 -13.98 -9.38
N TYR A 40 8.68 -13.78 -8.44
CA TYR A 40 8.91 -12.94 -7.30
C TYR A 40 10.12 -13.42 -6.45
N GLU A 41 10.14 -14.70 -6.11
CA GLU A 41 11.21 -15.33 -5.34
C GLU A 41 12.56 -15.30 -6.07
N ALA A 42 12.55 -15.59 -7.40
CA ALA A 42 13.77 -15.64 -8.20
C ALA A 42 14.36 -14.27 -8.52
N GLU A 43 13.53 -13.26 -8.75
CA GLU A 43 13.95 -12.01 -9.36
C GLU A 43 13.89 -10.80 -8.43
N ASN A 44 13.23 -10.89 -7.27
CA ASN A 44 13.07 -9.81 -6.30
C ASN A 44 12.61 -8.49 -6.97
N PRO A 45 11.39 -8.41 -7.50
CA PRO A 45 10.89 -7.19 -8.13
C PRO A 45 10.68 -6.06 -7.14
N ASP A 46 10.82 -4.83 -7.62
CA ASP A 46 10.62 -3.60 -6.83
C ASP A 46 9.14 -3.28 -6.60
N ILE A 47 8.24 -3.80 -7.45
CA ILE A 47 6.78 -3.63 -7.37
C ILE A 47 6.06 -4.75 -8.13
N LEU A 48 4.86 -5.09 -7.66
CA LEU A 48 3.97 -6.04 -8.31
C LEU A 48 2.69 -5.35 -8.79
N LEU A 49 2.25 -5.75 -9.98
CA LEU A 49 0.93 -5.45 -10.56
C LEU A 49 0.22 -6.79 -10.71
N LEU A 50 -0.80 -7.04 -9.88
CA LEU A 50 -1.43 -8.36 -9.78
C LEU A 50 -2.89 -8.28 -10.21
N ASP A 51 -3.26 -9.00 -11.25
CA ASP A 51 -4.67 -9.24 -11.53
C ASP A 51 -5.32 -10.07 -10.41
N VAL A 52 -6.54 -9.70 -10.05
CA VAL A 52 -7.31 -10.42 -9.04
C VAL A 52 -7.69 -11.81 -9.55
N THR A 53 -8.16 -11.88 -10.79
CA THR A 53 -8.75 -13.08 -11.38
C THR A 53 -7.75 -13.81 -12.26
N MET A 54 -6.95 -14.68 -11.67
CA MET A 54 -5.98 -15.49 -12.40
C MET A 54 -6.19 -17.00 -12.15
N PRO A 55 -5.87 -17.86 -13.14
CA PRO A 55 -5.91 -19.31 -12.95
C PRO A 55 -4.82 -19.81 -11.98
N LYS A 56 -5.01 -20.99 -11.44
CA LYS A 56 -4.15 -21.71 -10.47
C LYS A 56 -4.07 -21.05 -9.10
N LEU A 57 -3.66 -19.79 -9.01
CA LEU A 57 -3.57 -19.01 -7.79
C LEU A 57 -4.02 -17.59 -8.13
N ASN A 58 -5.04 -17.10 -7.46
CA ASN A 58 -5.56 -15.75 -7.70
C ASN A 58 -4.66 -14.67 -7.08
N GLY A 59 -4.84 -13.40 -7.49
CA GLY A 59 -4.01 -12.30 -7.03
C GLY A 59 -4.07 -12.05 -5.53
N PHE A 60 -5.20 -12.33 -4.88
CA PHE A 60 -5.34 -12.20 -3.44
C PHE A 60 -4.45 -13.18 -2.66
N GLU A 61 -4.37 -14.41 -3.14
CA GLU A 61 -3.50 -15.42 -2.50
C GLU A 61 -2.02 -15.11 -2.71
N VAL A 62 -1.65 -14.60 -3.90
CA VAL A 62 -0.30 -14.11 -4.18
C VAL A 62 0.04 -12.96 -3.22
N CYS A 63 -0.83 -11.95 -3.13
CA CYS A 63 -0.67 -10.82 -2.22
C CYS A 63 -0.49 -11.28 -0.77
N ARG A 64 -1.37 -12.16 -0.28
CA ARG A 64 -1.32 -12.68 1.07
C ARG A 64 0.00 -13.37 1.39
N ARG A 65 0.51 -14.22 0.48
CA ARG A 65 1.79 -14.95 0.68
C ARG A 65 2.97 -13.98 0.73
N ILE A 66 3.04 -13.04 -0.19
CA ILE A 66 4.11 -12.04 -0.20
C ILE A 66 4.08 -11.19 1.08
N ARG A 67 2.90 -10.82 1.56
CA ARG A 67 2.74 -10.02 2.78
C ARG A 67 3.11 -10.74 4.08
N GLN A 68 3.22 -12.06 4.06
CA GLN A 68 3.74 -12.81 5.21
C GLN A 68 5.25 -12.61 5.40
N GLU A 69 5.98 -12.32 4.31
CA GLU A 69 7.44 -12.30 4.30
C GLU A 69 8.04 -10.93 3.93
N ALA A 70 7.29 -10.11 3.17
CA ALA A 70 7.83 -8.88 2.61
C ALA A 70 6.81 -7.74 2.50
N ALA A 71 7.34 -6.52 2.51
CA ALA A 71 6.60 -5.28 2.32
C ALA A 71 6.69 -4.73 0.87
N THR A 72 7.08 -5.55 -0.10
CA THR A 72 7.19 -5.14 -1.51
C THR A 72 5.89 -4.50 -2.01
N PRO A 73 5.90 -3.33 -2.68
CA PRO A 73 4.70 -2.67 -3.17
C PRO A 73 3.84 -3.56 -4.07
N ILE A 74 2.52 -3.57 -3.83
CA ILE A 74 1.56 -4.35 -4.62
C ILE A 74 0.40 -3.44 -5.03
N ILE A 75 0.13 -3.39 -6.34
CA ILE A 75 -1.08 -2.78 -6.91
C ILE A 75 -1.95 -3.91 -7.44
N MET A 76 -3.21 -3.96 -7.01
CA MET A 76 -4.18 -4.92 -7.53
C MET A 76 -4.83 -4.37 -8.80
N LEU A 77 -4.99 -5.23 -9.80
CA LEU A 77 -5.77 -4.96 -11.01
C LEU A 77 -7.11 -5.71 -10.87
N THR A 78 -8.25 -5.01 -10.98
CA THR A 78 -9.56 -5.60 -10.69
C THR A 78 -10.61 -5.19 -11.71
N ALA A 79 -11.64 -6.01 -11.92
CA ALA A 79 -12.79 -5.66 -12.74
C ALA A 79 -13.70 -4.65 -12.02
N ARG A 80 -14.50 -3.90 -12.79
CA ARG A 80 -15.28 -2.75 -12.32
C ARG A 80 -16.41 -3.07 -11.33
N ASP A 81 -16.88 -4.31 -11.30
CA ASP A 81 -18.13 -4.69 -10.60
C ASP A 81 -17.91 -5.29 -9.21
N GLU A 82 -16.66 -5.24 -8.70
CA GLU A 82 -16.30 -5.94 -7.47
C GLU A 82 -15.74 -4.94 -6.43
N GLU A 83 -16.61 -4.05 -5.90
CA GLU A 83 -16.26 -3.23 -4.71
C GLU A 83 -15.75 -4.11 -3.55
N GLU A 84 -16.28 -5.33 -3.43
CA GLU A 84 -15.85 -6.30 -2.43
C GLU A 84 -14.40 -6.75 -2.66
N ASP A 85 -13.96 -6.91 -3.90
CA ASP A 85 -12.59 -7.30 -4.23
C ASP A 85 -11.57 -6.19 -3.95
N VAL A 86 -11.96 -4.93 -4.18
CA VAL A 86 -11.15 -3.77 -3.78
C VAL A 86 -10.93 -3.76 -2.27
N VAL A 87 -12.01 -3.90 -1.50
CA VAL A 87 -11.94 -3.95 -0.04
C VAL A 87 -11.11 -5.14 0.42
N ARG A 88 -11.31 -6.31 -0.18
CA ARG A 88 -10.56 -7.54 0.12
C ARG A 88 -9.07 -7.42 -0.19
N GLY A 89 -8.71 -6.89 -1.36
CA GLY A 89 -7.30 -6.69 -1.75
C GLY A 89 -6.56 -5.78 -0.77
N LEU A 90 -7.20 -4.69 -0.37
CA LEU A 90 -6.67 -3.77 0.62
C LEU A 90 -6.59 -4.41 2.01
N GLN A 91 -7.58 -5.24 2.38
CA GLN A 91 -7.54 -6.03 3.62
C GLN A 91 -6.36 -7.00 3.67
N LEU A 92 -5.93 -7.49 2.54
CA LEU A 92 -4.76 -8.34 2.40
C LEU A 92 -3.44 -7.56 2.34
N GLY A 93 -3.49 -6.22 2.34
CA GLY A 93 -2.32 -5.35 2.40
C GLY A 93 -1.81 -4.85 1.06
N ALA A 94 -2.63 -4.85 0.01
CA ALA A 94 -2.29 -4.13 -1.22
C ALA A 94 -2.14 -2.62 -0.97
N ASP A 95 -1.25 -1.96 -1.69
CA ASP A 95 -0.94 -0.54 -1.52
C ASP A 95 -1.85 0.38 -2.34
N ASP A 96 -2.38 -0.14 -3.44
CA ASP A 96 -3.31 0.55 -4.32
C ASP A 96 -4.06 -0.48 -5.20
N TYR A 97 -5.03 0.00 -5.97
CA TYR A 97 -5.73 -0.80 -6.98
C TYR A 97 -5.99 0.01 -8.25
N VAL A 98 -6.19 -0.70 -9.35
CA VAL A 98 -6.56 -0.13 -10.66
C VAL A 98 -7.70 -0.92 -11.23
N VAL A 99 -8.80 -0.25 -11.53
CA VAL A 99 -10.01 -0.86 -12.09
C VAL A 99 -9.86 -1.02 -13.61
N LYS A 100 -10.08 -2.22 -14.12
CA LYS A 100 -10.17 -2.51 -15.56
C LYS A 100 -11.51 -2.01 -16.14
N PRO A 101 -11.55 -1.42 -17.35
CA PRO A 101 -10.41 -1.14 -18.21
C PRO A 101 -9.66 0.13 -17.80
N PHE A 102 -8.35 0.10 -17.90
CA PHE A 102 -7.47 1.23 -17.58
C PHE A 102 -6.51 1.56 -18.73
N SER A 103 -6.01 2.78 -18.76
CA SER A 103 -4.95 3.15 -19.70
C SER A 103 -3.56 2.87 -19.10
N ALA A 104 -2.58 2.56 -19.98
CA ALA A 104 -1.18 2.42 -19.57
C ALA A 104 -0.68 3.67 -18.80
N LYS A 105 -1.09 4.87 -19.25
CA LYS A 105 -0.74 6.14 -18.58
C LYS A 105 -1.26 6.20 -17.14
N GLN A 106 -2.49 5.74 -16.90
CA GLN A 106 -3.09 5.72 -15.57
C GLN A 106 -2.35 4.73 -14.66
N LEU A 107 -2.07 3.50 -15.13
CA LEU A 107 -1.34 2.49 -14.38
C LEU A 107 0.07 2.98 -14.02
N ILE A 108 0.80 3.53 -15.00
CA ILE A 108 2.16 4.06 -14.79
C ILE A 108 2.15 5.22 -13.78
N ALA A 109 1.16 6.12 -13.83
CA ALA A 109 1.05 7.21 -12.88
C ALA A 109 0.85 6.70 -11.43
N ARG A 110 -0.02 5.71 -11.24
CA ARG A 110 -0.25 5.06 -9.93
C ARG A 110 0.99 4.32 -9.46
N MET A 111 1.61 3.54 -10.33
CA MET A 111 2.85 2.85 -10.03
C MET A 111 3.97 3.82 -9.61
N LYS A 112 4.17 4.92 -10.34
CA LYS A 112 5.14 5.97 -9.97
C LYS A 112 4.79 6.60 -8.62
N ALA A 113 3.51 6.81 -8.31
CA ALA A 113 3.07 7.34 -7.04
C ALA A 113 3.37 6.36 -5.88
N VAL A 114 3.10 5.06 -6.06
CA VAL A 114 3.45 4.02 -5.09
C VAL A 114 4.97 3.97 -4.90
N LEU A 115 5.74 3.83 -5.97
CA LEU A 115 7.21 3.74 -5.91
C LEU A 115 7.88 4.99 -5.32
N ARG A 116 7.36 6.19 -5.58
CA ARG A 116 7.87 7.42 -4.98
C ARG A 116 7.78 7.37 -3.46
N ARG A 117 6.72 6.81 -2.91
CA ARG A 117 6.51 6.65 -1.47
C ARG A 117 7.59 5.79 -0.84
N TYR A 118 7.96 4.71 -1.53
CA TYR A 118 9.05 3.81 -1.09
C TYR A 118 10.46 4.40 -1.25
N ARG A 119 10.61 5.48 -2.06
CA ARG A 119 11.89 6.13 -2.33
C ARG A 119 12.10 7.45 -1.58
N THR A 120 11.03 8.19 -1.27
CA THR A 120 11.13 9.58 -0.79
C THR A 120 11.63 9.70 0.66
N ASP A 121 11.74 8.61 1.37
CA ASP A 121 12.24 8.64 2.75
C ASP A 121 13.77 8.55 2.86
N GLY A 122 14.50 8.64 1.73
CA GLY A 122 15.98 8.66 1.71
C GLY A 122 16.64 10.02 1.89
N TYR A 123 15.91 11.14 1.96
CA TYR A 123 16.48 12.50 2.03
C TYR A 123 15.77 13.42 3.02
N ARG A 124 15.85 13.12 4.31
CA ARG A 124 15.82 14.11 5.39
C ARG A 124 16.68 13.62 6.53
N GLU A 125 17.49 14.54 7.09
CA GLU A 125 18.37 14.26 8.23
C GLU A 125 17.64 13.63 9.43
N PRO A 126 18.35 12.84 10.24
CA PRO A 126 17.76 11.73 10.96
C PRO A 126 17.08 12.17 12.28
N VAL A 127 15.80 12.39 12.24
CA VAL A 127 15.01 11.88 13.37
C VAL A 127 14.72 10.42 13.02
N SER A 128 15.63 9.53 13.38
CA SER A 128 15.52 8.12 13.02
C SER A 128 14.30 7.44 13.62
N GLN A 129 13.71 8.01 14.67
CA GLN A 129 12.58 7.46 15.38
C GLN A 129 11.62 8.55 15.86
N LEU A 130 10.33 8.39 15.58
CA LEU A 130 9.26 9.16 16.20
C LEU A 130 8.68 8.35 17.36
N ARG A 131 8.68 8.95 18.56
CA ARG A 131 8.06 8.32 19.74
C ARG A 131 6.80 9.09 20.14
N VAL A 132 5.69 8.36 20.27
CA VAL A 132 4.40 8.93 20.70
C VAL A 132 3.73 7.93 21.62
N GLY A 133 3.72 8.25 22.91
CA GLY A 133 3.26 7.31 23.93
C GLY A 133 4.09 6.02 23.95
N ASP A 134 3.41 4.89 23.82
CA ASP A 134 3.98 3.54 23.78
C ASP A 134 4.44 3.11 22.36
N LEU A 135 4.19 3.97 21.35
CA LEU A 135 4.58 3.71 19.96
C LEU A 135 5.95 4.29 19.64
N VAL A 136 6.78 3.51 18.97
CA VAL A 136 8.02 3.97 18.34
C VAL A 136 7.97 3.63 16.86
N LEU A 137 8.03 4.64 16.02
CA LEU A 137 8.06 4.52 14.56
C LEU A 137 9.50 4.75 14.09
N ASP A 138 10.13 3.74 13.52
CA ASP A 138 11.45 3.84 12.91
C ASP A 138 11.30 4.19 11.43
N LEU A 139 11.80 5.37 11.06
CA LEU A 139 11.65 5.94 9.71
C LEU A 139 12.61 5.34 8.69
N GLN A 140 13.70 4.71 9.15
CA GLN A 140 14.67 4.09 8.26
C GLN A 140 14.24 2.66 7.86
N SER A 141 13.74 1.90 8.85
CA SER A 141 13.32 0.51 8.64
C SER A 141 11.83 0.34 8.36
N TYR A 142 11.02 1.42 8.45
CA TYR A 142 9.55 1.38 8.37
C TYR A 142 8.91 0.45 9.41
N GLN A 143 9.59 0.26 10.51
CA GLN A 143 9.11 -0.58 11.59
C GLN A 143 8.38 0.22 12.64
N VAL A 144 7.36 -0.38 13.22
CA VAL A 144 6.62 0.16 14.36
C VAL A 144 6.74 -0.82 15.51
N THR A 145 7.10 -0.32 16.68
CA THR A 145 6.99 -1.09 17.91
C THR A 145 5.95 -0.44 18.83
N LYS A 146 5.18 -1.28 19.50
CA LYS A 146 4.25 -0.88 20.56
C LYS A 146 4.60 -1.66 21.84
N ASP A 147 4.80 -0.97 22.96
CA ASP A 147 5.25 -1.58 24.21
C ASP A 147 6.51 -2.45 24.03
N GLY A 148 7.42 -2.06 23.10
CA GLY A 148 8.62 -2.80 22.75
C GLY A 148 8.41 -4.01 21.85
N GLN A 149 7.18 -4.33 21.45
CA GLN A 149 6.88 -5.42 20.54
C GLN A 149 6.73 -4.92 19.10
N LEU A 150 7.37 -5.61 18.16
CA LEU A 150 7.29 -5.27 16.73
C LEU A 150 5.88 -5.53 16.20
N VAL A 151 5.30 -4.52 15.53
CA VAL A 151 4.02 -4.60 14.83
C VAL A 151 4.24 -4.42 13.34
N GLN A 152 3.88 -5.43 12.54
CA GLN A 152 4.04 -5.38 11.09
C GLN A 152 2.94 -4.52 10.45
N LEU A 153 3.33 -3.33 10.02
CA LEU A 153 2.50 -2.48 9.15
C LEU A 153 3.00 -2.58 7.71
N THR A 154 2.07 -2.41 6.75
CA THR A 154 2.50 -2.14 5.38
C THR A 154 3.11 -0.74 5.30
N PRO A 155 3.97 -0.43 4.32
CA PRO A 155 4.54 0.91 4.18
C PRO A 155 3.50 2.02 4.07
N LEU A 156 2.35 1.73 3.46
CA LEU A 156 1.23 2.68 3.39
C LEU A 156 0.58 2.92 4.75
N GLU A 157 0.33 1.86 5.52
CA GLU A 157 -0.16 1.96 6.90
C GLU A 157 0.82 2.71 7.79
N PHE A 158 2.12 2.44 7.64
CA PHE A 158 3.18 3.17 8.35
C PHE A 158 3.11 4.66 8.06
N ARG A 159 3.02 5.06 6.79
CA ARG A 159 2.95 6.48 6.39
C ARG A 159 1.71 7.17 6.93
N ILE A 160 0.54 6.53 6.84
CA ILE A 160 -0.71 7.07 7.41
C ILE A 160 -0.56 7.27 8.91
N LEU A 161 -0.05 6.26 9.61
CA LEU A 161 0.21 6.34 11.05
C LEU A 161 1.21 7.44 11.39
N TYR A 162 2.31 7.53 10.66
CA TYR A 162 3.34 8.55 10.86
C TYR A 162 2.79 9.97 10.69
N MET A 163 2.02 10.21 9.61
CA MET A 163 1.40 11.53 9.39
C MET A 163 0.46 11.91 10.54
N LEU A 164 -0.30 10.96 11.06
CA LEU A 164 -1.19 11.17 12.20
C LEU A 164 -0.42 11.40 13.49
N ALA A 165 0.59 10.60 13.77
CA ALA A 165 1.41 10.68 14.97
C ALA A 165 2.24 11.96 15.02
N MET A 166 2.82 12.41 13.90
CA MET A 166 3.50 13.72 13.82
C MET A 166 2.59 14.91 14.10
N ASN A 167 1.30 14.75 13.92
CA ASN A 167 0.31 15.78 14.14
C ASN A 167 -0.61 15.44 15.32
N GLU A 168 -0.05 14.84 16.34
CA GLU A 168 -0.77 14.42 17.56
C GLU A 168 -1.69 15.52 18.08
N GLY A 169 -2.94 15.15 18.39
CA GLY A 169 -3.97 16.06 18.88
C GLY A 169 -4.60 16.98 17.83
N ARG A 170 -4.13 16.93 16.57
CA ARG A 170 -4.70 17.71 15.47
C ARG A 170 -5.51 16.81 14.53
N VAL A 171 -6.58 17.37 13.97
CA VAL A 171 -7.36 16.69 12.93
C VAL A 171 -6.68 16.91 11.59
N ILE A 172 -6.35 15.82 10.90
CA ILE A 172 -5.82 15.86 9.53
C ILE A 172 -6.97 15.58 8.56
N PRO A 173 -7.27 16.50 7.64
CA PRO A 173 -8.32 16.31 6.65
C PRO A 173 -8.12 15.07 5.79
N TYR A 174 -9.22 14.44 5.32
CA TYR A 174 -9.18 13.29 4.42
C TYR A 174 -8.30 13.54 3.20
N SER A 175 -8.47 14.67 2.52
CA SER A 175 -7.70 15.05 1.33
C SER A 175 -6.19 15.07 1.59
N ARG A 176 -5.78 15.62 2.74
CA ARG A 176 -4.36 15.69 3.11
C ARG A 176 -3.77 14.32 3.43
N LEU A 177 -4.52 13.45 4.12
CA LEU A 177 -4.09 12.07 4.37
C LEU A 177 -3.98 11.28 3.08
N VAL A 178 -4.96 11.44 2.19
CA VAL A 178 -4.98 10.80 0.88
C VAL A 178 -3.83 11.31 0.02
N GLU A 179 -3.64 12.62 -0.11
CA GLU A 179 -2.52 13.22 -0.83
C GLU A 179 -1.18 12.72 -0.31
N TYR A 180 -0.98 12.72 1.00
CA TYR A 180 0.25 12.25 1.62
C TYR A 180 0.45 10.74 1.43
N ALA A 181 -0.59 9.94 1.63
CA ALA A 181 -0.53 8.51 1.51
C ALA A 181 -0.39 8.05 0.05
N TRP A 182 -1.14 8.60 -0.90
CA TRP A 182 -1.20 8.15 -2.29
C TRP A 182 -0.53 9.10 -3.28
N GLY A 183 -0.23 10.34 -2.90
CA GLY A 183 0.49 11.30 -3.73
C GLY A 183 -0.33 11.84 -4.91
N TYR A 184 -1.64 11.78 -4.87
CA TYR A 184 -2.58 12.37 -5.83
C TYR A 184 -3.90 12.74 -5.15
N ASP A 185 -4.60 13.71 -5.74
CA ASP A 185 -5.78 14.37 -5.16
C ASP A 185 -7.08 13.55 -5.27
N SER A 186 -7.06 12.42 -5.96
CA SER A 186 -8.25 11.60 -6.27
C SER A 186 -8.31 10.28 -5.50
N GLY A 187 -7.75 10.24 -4.30
CA GLY A 187 -7.83 9.04 -3.46
C GLY A 187 -9.24 8.84 -2.92
N ASP A 188 -9.74 7.61 -3.03
CA ASP A 188 -11.02 7.21 -2.47
C ASP A 188 -10.94 7.24 -0.92
N ALA A 189 -11.85 7.99 -0.29
CA ALA A 189 -11.96 8.05 1.17
C ALA A 189 -12.22 6.67 1.81
N ASN A 190 -12.81 5.73 1.06
CA ASN A 190 -13.03 4.36 1.51
C ASN A 190 -11.71 3.59 1.66
N LEU A 191 -10.72 3.84 0.79
CA LEU A 191 -9.38 3.29 0.92
C LEU A 191 -8.73 3.69 2.23
N LEU A 192 -8.74 4.97 2.52
CA LEU A 192 -8.17 5.50 3.77
C LEU A 192 -8.85 4.87 4.98
N LYS A 193 -10.18 4.75 4.97
CA LYS A 193 -10.95 4.12 6.06
C LYS A 193 -10.52 2.68 6.30
N THR A 194 -10.29 1.91 5.25
CA THR A 194 -9.83 0.52 5.33
C THR A 194 -8.44 0.42 5.97
N HIS A 195 -7.48 1.23 5.52
CA HIS A 195 -6.14 1.25 6.11
C HIS A 195 -6.15 1.72 7.57
N ILE A 196 -6.96 2.72 7.93
CA ILE A 196 -7.15 3.13 9.32
C ILE A 196 -7.71 1.98 10.18
N CYS A 197 -8.65 1.20 9.63
CA CYS A 197 -9.19 0.02 10.32
C CYS A 197 -8.08 -1.01 10.61
N HIS A 198 -7.20 -1.27 9.63
CA HIS A 198 -6.08 -2.19 9.80
C HIS A 198 -5.04 -1.68 10.80
N ILE A 199 -4.67 -0.41 10.72
CA ILE A 199 -3.75 0.22 11.70
C ILE A 199 -4.30 0.03 13.12
N ARG A 200 -5.58 0.34 13.33
CA ARG A 200 -6.22 0.14 14.64
C ARG A 200 -6.16 -1.31 15.10
N LYS A 201 -6.52 -2.25 14.21
CA LYS A 201 -6.52 -3.68 14.53
C LYS A 201 -5.12 -4.19 14.86
N LYS A 202 -4.12 -3.86 14.05
CA LYS A 202 -2.73 -4.32 14.20
C LYS A 202 -2.07 -3.76 15.47
N LEU A 203 -2.37 -2.50 15.80
CA LEU A 203 -1.83 -1.84 16.98
C LEU A 203 -2.70 -1.98 18.23
N GLY A 204 -3.84 -2.67 18.14
CA GLY A 204 -4.80 -2.77 19.26
C GLY A 204 -5.32 -1.40 19.72
N LEU A 205 -5.40 -0.42 18.82
CA LEU A 205 -5.86 0.93 19.13
C LEU A 205 -7.37 1.00 19.12
N THR A 206 -7.95 1.55 20.17
CA THR A 206 -9.39 1.87 20.21
C THR A 206 -9.62 3.35 19.90
N THR A 207 -10.85 3.71 19.53
CA THR A 207 -11.22 5.10 19.24
C THR A 207 -11.29 5.99 20.50
N ALA A 208 -11.32 5.40 21.68
CA ALA A 208 -11.54 6.08 22.96
C ALA A 208 -10.27 6.23 23.80
N GLN A 209 -9.19 5.50 23.51
CA GLN A 209 -7.98 5.53 24.32
C GLN A 209 -7.04 6.67 23.94
N PRO A 210 -6.24 7.21 24.89
CA PRO A 210 -5.04 7.98 24.58
C PRO A 210 -4.15 7.20 23.61
N GLY A 211 -3.53 7.89 22.63
CA GLY A 211 -2.74 7.23 21.60
C GLY A 211 -3.56 6.52 20.51
N GLY A 212 -4.90 6.65 20.50
CA GLY A 212 -5.77 6.05 19.50
C GLY A 212 -6.00 6.94 18.27
N VAL A 213 -6.30 6.32 17.14
CA VAL A 213 -6.72 7.04 15.92
C VAL A 213 -8.23 7.28 15.97
N ARG A 214 -8.67 8.55 15.98
CA ARG A 214 -10.07 8.96 16.03
C ARG A 214 -10.54 9.46 14.67
N ALA A 215 -11.76 9.08 14.28
CA ALA A 215 -12.42 9.68 13.14
C ALA A 215 -13.19 10.93 13.57
N VAL A 216 -13.03 12.01 12.80
CA VAL A 216 -13.84 13.22 12.92
C VAL A 216 -14.77 13.26 11.72
N ALA A 217 -16.05 13.03 11.95
CA ALA A 217 -17.04 12.86 10.89
C ALA A 217 -17.03 14.04 9.90
N GLY A 218 -17.00 13.75 8.61
CA GLY A 218 -16.97 14.74 7.54
C GLY A 218 -15.67 15.52 7.37
N VAL A 219 -14.67 15.34 8.28
CA VAL A 219 -13.42 16.13 8.27
C VAL A 219 -12.19 15.28 7.99
N GLY A 220 -11.93 14.25 8.81
CA GLY A 220 -10.70 13.47 8.70
C GLY A 220 -10.42 12.59 9.92
N TYR A 221 -9.14 12.40 10.22
CA TYR A 221 -8.68 11.61 11.35
C TYR A 221 -7.72 12.41 12.23
N SER A 222 -7.65 12.03 13.50
CA SER A 222 -6.67 12.55 14.45
C SER A 222 -6.04 11.42 15.25
N PHE A 223 -4.79 11.60 15.64
CA PHE A 223 -4.13 10.78 16.65
C PHE A 223 -4.37 11.42 18.01
N ALA A 224 -5.02 10.72 18.92
CA ALA A 224 -5.30 11.25 20.23
C ALA A 224 -4.00 11.36 21.06
N ARG A 225 -3.86 12.43 21.83
CA ARG A 225 -2.72 12.58 22.74
C ARG A 225 -2.66 11.41 23.72
N ALA A 226 -1.44 10.91 23.88
CA ALA A 226 -1.14 9.88 24.88
C ALA A 226 -1.34 10.41 26.30
#